data_035d87b5609ca5af41eea49846874b11
#
_entry.id   035d87b5609ca5af41eea49846874b11
#
_cell.length_a   1.000
_cell.length_b   1.000
_cell.length_c   1.000
_cell.angle_alpha   90.00
_cell.angle_beta   90.00
_cell.angle_gamma   90.00
#
_symmetry.space_group_name_H-M   'P 1'
#
loop_
_entity.id
_entity.type
_entity.pdbx_description
1 polymer ?
#
loop_
_entity_poly.entity_id
_entity_poly.type
_entity_poly.pdbx_seq_one_letter_code
_entity_poly.pdbx_strand_id
1 'polypeptide(L)'
;MKRLLADNRFLAVVLLLLFIPIHLFALGELPSGLDVDEAGMAYDAWCMANYGVDRYLKPFPVYLTNYGGGQSAMYAWLAAGLIALTGSTSTALLRLPGAAFGLMTMAFGALVVHEIMGKKHPKAWFAFGLFYLICPYFTMAARFGLDCNLMLGMSTVFLYAMIRAVKGEGPLRYALAGLSGALTLYTYAVSYVPTALFLLFSLVWLVRMRRFRWRNIAAAAVPFAVVAGPLVAMQVINLFDLPEVTLFGTFTLTKLPYYRTDELGLGNLLGGLVGAIRSALTHDVYAHNAPFQFWTMYPLSVPFAVIGAAALLVRGVRSFRRREADPAFFALMWGVAMLMVGALFQKGWPAPNVNQMNGILFVTAASAVLGIFTALDWLRGNLRRAASAIVALAYAASAVLFFNWYFIERDESFQFVELPAEFLDVLEQTPEFSGRTVHFTLTYPYYCFTEQISPYELDLAAQGDEVAYGNYRFALTDFLPPLDPDDLYVCTTRDPDYNLYLRDDSRFQCVQIGEMLLYFDADLSVDLAF
;
A
#
# COMPACT_ATOMS: atom_id res chain seq x y z
N MET A 1 10.53 3.56 -37.86
CA MET A 1 10.27 2.61 -36.80
C MET A 1 11.55 2.08 -36.12
N LYS A 2 12.53 1.44 -36.79
CA LYS A 2 13.76 0.92 -36.15
C LYS A 2 14.58 1.98 -35.40
N ARG A 3 14.69 3.22 -35.90
CA ARG A 3 15.40 4.32 -35.23
C ARG A 3 14.67 4.78 -33.96
N LEU A 4 13.34 4.86 -33.97
CA LEU A 4 12.54 5.22 -32.79
C LEU A 4 12.65 4.18 -31.67
N LEU A 5 12.58 2.89 -32.01
CA LEU A 5 12.75 1.80 -31.05
C LEU A 5 14.20 1.69 -30.49
N ALA A 6 15.16 2.33 -31.14
CA ALA A 6 16.52 2.46 -30.63
C ALA A 6 16.65 3.62 -29.61
N ASP A 7 15.80 4.64 -29.69
CA ASP A 7 15.86 5.81 -28.83
C ASP A 7 15.26 5.52 -27.44
N ASN A 8 16.05 5.67 -26.39
CA ASN A 8 15.62 5.47 -25.02
C ASN A 8 14.62 6.53 -24.54
N ARG A 9 14.70 7.77 -25.07
CA ARG A 9 13.77 8.86 -24.71
C ARG A 9 12.38 8.56 -25.26
N PHE A 10 12.32 8.12 -26.51
CA PHE A 10 11.04 7.68 -27.10
C PHE A 10 10.40 6.55 -26.30
N LEU A 11 11.18 5.53 -25.92
CA LEU A 11 10.67 4.41 -25.13
C LEU A 11 10.20 4.84 -23.73
N ALA A 12 10.90 5.80 -23.10
CA ALA A 12 10.45 6.35 -21.81
C ALA A 12 9.12 7.10 -21.95
N VAL A 13 8.97 7.90 -23.00
CA VAL A 13 7.71 8.59 -23.30
C VAL A 13 6.58 7.57 -23.54
N VAL A 14 6.85 6.48 -24.26
CA VAL A 14 5.85 5.40 -24.46
C VAL A 14 5.39 4.82 -23.12
N LEU A 15 6.32 4.53 -22.19
CA LEU A 15 5.94 4.03 -20.85
C LEU A 15 5.06 5.04 -20.10
N LEU A 16 5.41 6.33 -20.14
CA LEU A 16 4.60 7.38 -19.50
C LEU A 16 3.21 7.52 -20.13
N LEU A 17 3.13 7.49 -21.46
CA LEU A 17 1.85 7.55 -22.18
C LEU A 17 0.96 6.34 -21.89
N LEU A 18 1.54 5.17 -21.64
CA LEU A 18 0.79 3.98 -21.23
C LEU A 18 0.43 4.01 -19.74
N PHE A 19 1.28 4.61 -18.90
CA PHE A 19 1.01 4.74 -17.45
C PHE A 19 -0.25 5.55 -17.18
N ILE A 20 -0.44 6.67 -17.89
CA ILE A 20 -1.57 7.58 -17.68
C ILE A 20 -2.93 6.87 -17.78
N PRO A 21 -3.30 6.22 -18.90
CA PRO A 21 -4.61 5.56 -18.98
C PRO A 21 -4.75 4.36 -18.03
N ILE A 22 -3.68 3.60 -17.77
CA ILE A 22 -3.77 2.42 -16.91
C ILE A 22 -3.96 2.81 -15.44
N HIS A 23 -3.30 3.88 -14.97
CA HIS A 23 -3.28 4.21 -13.54
C HIS A 23 -4.16 5.41 -13.16
N LEU A 24 -4.51 6.29 -14.12
CA LEU A 24 -5.29 7.49 -13.82
C LEU A 24 -6.72 7.48 -14.41
N PHE A 25 -7.00 6.61 -15.40
CA PHE A 25 -8.37 6.51 -15.94
C PHE A 25 -9.32 5.98 -14.86
N ALA A 26 -10.44 6.66 -14.62
CA ALA A 26 -11.45 6.31 -13.61
C ALA A 26 -10.85 6.03 -12.21
N LEU A 27 -9.82 6.80 -11.79
CA LEU A 27 -9.11 6.58 -10.53
C LEU A 27 -10.00 6.75 -9.29
N GLY A 28 -11.03 7.60 -9.38
CA GLY A 28 -12.02 7.80 -8.33
C GLY A 28 -13.16 6.78 -8.33
N GLU A 29 -13.30 5.99 -9.41
CA GLU A 29 -14.43 5.08 -9.62
C GLU A 29 -14.02 3.60 -9.50
N LEU A 30 -12.73 3.30 -9.71
CA LEU A 30 -12.19 1.94 -9.72
C LEU A 30 -10.94 1.82 -8.84
N PRO A 31 -11.04 1.00 -7.77
CA PRO A 31 -12.24 0.33 -7.26
C PRO A 31 -13.30 1.34 -6.81
N SER A 32 -14.59 0.98 -6.82
CA SER A 32 -15.65 1.83 -6.25
C SER A 32 -15.54 1.87 -4.73
N GLY A 33 -16.05 2.94 -4.13
CA GLY A 33 -16.02 3.14 -2.69
C GLY A 33 -14.61 3.34 -2.12
N LEU A 34 -14.50 3.27 -0.81
CA LEU A 34 -13.26 3.35 -0.05
C LEU A 34 -13.06 2.09 0.78
N ASP A 35 -11.83 1.61 0.88
CA ASP A 35 -11.45 0.63 1.90
C ASP A 35 -11.49 1.28 3.28
N VAL A 36 -11.65 0.46 4.32
CA VAL A 36 -11.73 0.94 5.70
C VAL A 36 -10.50 1.74 6.13
N ASP A 37 -9.31 1.30 5.75
CA ASP A 37 -8.06 2.03 6.01
C ASP A 37 -7.94 3.29 5.13
N GLU A 38 -8.45 3.22 3.89
CA GLU A 38 -8.49 4.35 2.96
C GLU A 38 -9.43 5.45 3.49
N ALA A 39 -10.63 5.10 3.97
CA ALA A 39 -11.57 6.02 4.58
C ALA A 39 -10.99 6.69 5.84
N GLY A 40 -10.32 5.91 6.69
CA GLY A 40 -9.62 6.43 7.86
C GLY A 40 -8.55 7.46 7.50
N MET A 41 -7.68 7.14 6.55
CA MET A 41 -6.64 8.08 6.08
C MET A 41 -7.22 9.30 5.37
N ALA A 42 -8.32 9.14 4.62
CA ALA A 42 -9.00 10.24 3.96
C ALA A 42 -9.55 11.25 4.97
N TYR A 43 -10.18 10.76 6.02
CA TYR A 43 -10.70 11.63 7.08
C TYR A 43 -9.57 12.31 7.86
N ASP A 44 -8.50 11.59 8.22
CA ASP A 44 -7.31 12.21 8.84
C ASP A 44 -6.70 13.29 7.93
N ALA A 45 -6.59 13.02 6.63
CA ALA A 45 -6.06 13.98 5.68
C ALA A 45 -6.93 15.23 5.58
N TRP A 46 -8.24 15.06 5.56
CA TRP A 46 -9.20 16.17 5.54
C TRP A 46 -9.13 17.00 6.85
N CYS A 47 -9.07 16.34 8.00
CA CYS A 47 -8.90 17.00 9.29
C CYS A 47 -7.59 17.80 9.35
N MET A 48 -6.48 17.21 8.90
CA MET A 48 -5.19 17.91 8.88
C MET A 48 -5.18 19.08 7.90
N ALA A 49 -5.85 18.97 6.75
CA ALA A 49 -5.94 20.05 5.76
C ALA A 49 -6.74 21.25 6.27
N ASN A 50 -7.82 21.02 7.02
CA ASN A 50 -8.74 22.08 7.46
C ASN A 50 -8.47 22.57 8.86
N TYR A 51 -7.99 21.71 9.77
CA TYR A 51 -7.84 22.03 11.19
C TYR A 51 -6.39 21.86 11.70
N GLY A 52 -5.47 21.29 10.93
CA GLY A 52 -4.09 21.05 11.36
C GLY A 52 -3.93 19.89 12.36
N VAL A 53 -4.98 19.09 12.56
CA VAL A 53 -5.01 17.94 13.48
C VAL A 53 -5.56 16.70 12.77
N ASP A 54 -5.27 15.50 13.27
CA ASP A 54 -5.93 14.28 12.84
C ASP A 54 -7.34 14.13 13.49
N ARG A 55 -8.03 13.04 13.20
CA ARG A 55 -9.36 12.71 13.78
C ARG A 55 -9.36 12.56 15.32
N TYR A 56 -8.19 12.41 15.94
CA TYR A 56 -7.99 12.34 17.40
C TYR A 56 -7.46 13.65 17.97
N LEU A 57 -7.56 14.75 17.23
CA LEU A 57 -7.13 16.11 17.60
C LEU A 57 -5.62 16.23 17.85
N LYS A 58 -4.80 15.35 17.28
CA LYS A 58 -3.34 15.39 17.39
C LYS A 58 -2.74 16.23 16.25
N PRO A 59 -1.98 17.31 16.55
CA PRO A 59 -1.33 18.11 15.51
C PRO A 59 -0.33 17.28 14.70
N PHE A 60 -0.52 17.20 13.39
CA PHE A 60 0.35 16.52 12.40
C PHE A 60 1.13 15.32 12.98
N PRO A 61 0.45 14.25 13.39
CA PRO A 61 1.09 13.11 14.02
C PRO A 61 2.11 12.45 13.07
N VAL A 62 3.26 12.04 13.60
CA VAL A 62 4.28 11.32 12.83
C VAL A 62 3.86 9.89 12.50
N TYR A 63 2.84 9.40 13.21
CA TYR A 63 2.21 8.11 13.01
C TYR A 63 0.75 8.20 13.45
N LEU A 64 -0.18 7.79 12.59
CA LEU A 64 -1.62 7.89 12.87
C LEU A 64 -2.09 6.80 13.81
N THR A 65 -3.13 7.08 14.58
CA THR A 65 -3.89 6.06 15.32
C THR A 65 -4.98 5.53 14.39
N ASN A 66 -5.04 4.20 14.21
CA ASN A 66 -6.05 3.55 13.39
C ASN A 66 -6.46 2.22 14.04
N TYR A 67 -7.76 2.02 14.30
CA TYR A 67 -8.33 0.83 14.97
C TYR A 67 -7.56 0.41 16.23
N GLY A 68 -7.26 1.36 17.12
CA GLY A 68 -6.50 1.11 18.35
C GLY A 68 -5.01 0.83 18.16
N GLY A 69 -4.58 0.41 16.96
CA GLY A 69 -3.20 0.26 16.55
C GLY A 69 -2.67 1.52 15.87
N GLY A 70 -1.88 1.37 14.82
CA GLY A 70 -1.31 2.52 14.15
C GLY A 70 -1.19 2.34 12.64
N GLN A 71 -1.10 3.48 11.93
CA GLN A 71 -0.94 3.56 10.49
C GLN A 71 0.09 4.62 10.11
N SER A 72 0.84 4.39 9.03
CA SER A 72 1.90 5.31 8.62
C SER A 72 1.34 6.61 8.06
N ALA A 73 1.84 7.76 8.53
CA ALA A 73 1.23 9.05 8.29
C ALA A 73 1.55 9.68 6.91
N MET A 74 2.56 9.19 6.18
CA MET A 74 3.01 9.85 4.93
C MET A 74 1.91 9.95 3.89
N TYR A 75 1.05 8.92 3.75
CA TYR A 75 -0.04 8.95 2.80
C TYR A 75 -1.02 10.09 3.13
N ALA A 76 -1.47 10.14 4.38
CA ALA A 76 -2.40 11.17 4.84
C ALA A 76 -1.80 12.58 4.75
N TRP A 77 -0.50 12.77 5.04
CA TRP A 77 0.15 14.08 4.85
C TRP A 77 0.16 14.53 3.39
N LEU A 78 0.42 13.61 2.45
CA LEU A 78 0.41 13.93 1.02
C LEU A 78 -1.01 14.26 0.54
N ALA A 79 -2.01 13.48 0.98
CA ALA A 79 -3.41 13.73 0.68
C ALA A 79 -3.90 15.06 1.31
N ALA A 80 -3.54 15.35 2.57
CA ALA A 80 -3.84 16.62 3.21
C ALA A 80 -3.27 17.82 2.45
N GLY A 81 -2.02 17.71 1.97
CA GLY A 81 -1.41 18.73 1.13
C GLY A 81 -2.16 18.95 -0.18
N LEU A 82 -2.63 17.88 -0.82
CA LEU A 82 -3.44 17.97 -2.05
C LEU A 82 -4.82 18.58 -1.78
N ILE A 83 -5.50 18.20 -0.68
CA ILE A 83 -6.78 18.78 -0.27
C ILE A 83 -6.59 20.28 0.01
N ALA A 84 -5.57 20.66 0.79
CA ALA A 84 -5.30 22.07 1.12
C ALA A 84 -4.99 22.92 -0.13
N LEU A 85 -4.35 22.34 -1.15
CA LEU A 85 -4.02 23.05 -2.40
C LEU A 85 -5.20 23.18 -3.36
N THR A 86 -6.11 22.21 -3.39
CA THR A 86 -7.17 22.12 -4.40
C THR A 86 -8.56 22.40 -3.85
N GLY A 87 -8.78 22.26 -2.55
CA GLY A 87 -10.09 22.27 -1.90
C GLY A 87 -10.96 21.05 -2.23
N SER A 88 -10.44 20.05 -2.96
CA SER A 88 -11.21 18.87 -3.38
C SER A 88 -10.97 17.69 -2.43
N THR A 89 -12.06 16.96 -2.13
CA THR A 89 -12.07 15.72 -1.36
C THR A 89 -12.40 14.49 -2.22
N SER A 90 -12.31 14.63 -3.55
CA SER A 90 -12.63 13.53 -4.46
C SER A 90 -11.73 12.30 -4.23
N THR A 91 -12.29 11.10 -4.35
CA THR A 91 -11.55 9.83 -4.25
C THR A 91 -10.38 9.77 -5.23
N ALA A 92 -10.54 10.33 -6.44
CA ALA A 92 -9.44 10.44 -7.40
C ALA A 92 -8.25 11.23 -6.84
N LEU A 93 -8.49 12.37 -6.17
CA LEU A 93 -7.45 13.17 -5.54
C LEU A 93 -6.75 12.41 -4.41
N LEU A 94 -7.52 11.71 -3.58
CA LEU A 94 -7.00 10.91 -2.47
C LEU A 94 -6.07 9.78 -2.95
N ARG A 95 -6.32 9.21 -4.14
CA ARG A 95 -5.55 8.11 -4.72
C ARG A 95 -4.31 8.56 -5.52
N LEU A 96 -4.17 9.87 -5.80
CA LEU A 96 -3.01 10.40 -6.52
C LEU A 96 -1.66 10.07 -5.86
N PRO A 97 -1.47 10.11 -4.53
CA PRO A 97 -0.23 9.68 -3.91
C PRO A 97 0.15 8.24 -4.29
N GLY A 98 -0.82 7.30 -4.25
CA GLY A 98 -0.62 5.91 -4.67
C GLY A 98 -0.14 5.81 -6.12
N ALA A 99 -0.80 6.51 -7.05
CA ALA A 99 -0.42 6.56 -8.46
C ALA A 99 0.98 7.19 -8.67
N ALA A 100 1.32 8.26 -7.94
CA ALA A 100 2.63 8.90 -8.03
C ALA A 100 3.76 7.96 -7.56
N PHE A 101 3.55 7.24 -6.45
CA PHE A 101 4.51 6.25 -5.96
C PHE A 101 4.55 5.00 -6.85
N GLY A 102 3.45 4.65 -7.50
CA GLY A 102 3.43 3.65 -8.57
C GLY A 102 4.32 4.06 -9.75
N LEU A 103 4.26 5.32 -10.19
CA LEU A 103 5.16 5.86 -11.21
C LEU A 103 6.63 5.82 -10.74
N MET A 104 6.90 6.14 -9.47
CA MET A 104 8.24 6.01 -8.88
C MET A 104 8.72 4.56 -8.91
N THR A 105 7.86 3.58 -8.57
CA THR A 105 8.18 2.15 -8.65
C THR A 105 8.59 1.76 -10.07
N MET A 106 7.80 2.15 -11.07
CA MET A 106 8.09 1.87 -12.47
C MET A 106 9.42 2.51 -12.90
N ALA A 107 9.61 3.79 -12.64
CA ALA A 107 10.76 4.55 -13.09
C ALA A 107 12.06 4.09 -12.41
N PHE A 108 12.10 4.06 -11.09
CA PHE A 108 13.29 3.68 -10.33
C PHE A 108 13.55 2.17 -10.39
N GLY A 109 12.51 1.34 -10.45
CA GLY A 109 12.65 -0.09 -10.71
C GLY A 109 13.28 -0.36 -12.08
N ALA A 110 12.86 0.35 -13.12
CA ALA A 110 13.48 0.28 -14.45
C ALA A 110 14.96 0.71 -14.42
N LEU A 111 15.29 1.77 -13.65
CA LEU A 111 16.70 2.21 -13.46
C LEU A 111 17.51 1.15 -12.71
N VAL A 112 16.97 0.50 -11.68
CA VAL A 112 17.64 -0.62 -10.98
C VAL A 112 17.90 -1.77 -11.93
N VAL A 113 16.90 -2.16 -12.75
CA VAL A 113 17.05 -3.21 -13.77
C VAL A 113 18.10 -2.82 -14.81
N HIS A 114 18.14 -1.56 -15.23
CA HIS A 114 19.20 -1.06 -16.11
C HIS A 114 20.59 -1.20 -15.50
N GLU A 115 20.75 -0.87 -14.22
CA GLU A 115 22.04 -1.01 -13.51
C GLU A 115 22.46 -2.49 -13.41
N ILE A 116 21.52 -3.42 -13.26
CA ILE A 116 21.80 -4.86 -13.15
C ILE A 116 22.06 -5.48 -14.53
N MET A 117 21.28 -5.15 -15.55
CA MET A 117 21.21 -5.87 -16.82
C MET A 117 21.72 -5.07 -18.03
N GLY A 118 21.79 -3.73 -17.93
CA GLY A 118 21.95 -2.84 -19.07
C GLY A 118 23.21 -3.08 -19.91
N LYS A 119 24.26 -3.65 -19.33
CA LYS A 119 25.48 -4.02 -20.09
C LYS A 119 25.22 -5.13 -21.11
N LYS A 120 24.43 -6.14 -20.76
CA LYS A 120 24.12 -7.29 -21.64
C LYS A 120 22.82 -7.11 -22.41
N HIS A 121 21.83 -6.48 -21.76
CA HIS A 121 20.48 -6.28 -22.27
C HIS A 121 20.06 -4.81 -22.14
N PRO A 122 20.48 -3.94 -23.09
CA PRO A 122 20.29 -2.47 -22.98
C PRO A 122 18.83 -2.03 -22.87
N LYS A 123 17.88 -2.85 -23.28
CA LYS A 123 16.42 -2.57 -23.23
C LYS A 123 15.69 -3.31 -22.12
N ALA A 124 16.40 -3.98 -21.19
CA ALA A 124 15.76 -4.68 -20.08
C ALA A 124 14.95 -3.76 -19.17
N TRP A 125 15.37 -2.50 -19.00
CA TRP A 125 14.65 -1.48 -18.28
C TRP A 125 13.26 -1.20 -18.88
N PHE A 126 13.16 -1.17 -20.21
CA PHE A 126 11.90 -0.98 -20.91
C PHE A 126 10.99 -2.20 -20.76
N ALA A 127 11.56 -3.41 -20.85
CA ALA A 127 10.82 -4.65 -20.59
C ALA A 127 10.28 -4.69 -19.15
N PHE A 128 11.04 -4.19 -18.17
CA PHE A 128 10.55 -4.05 -16.79
C PHE A 128 9.40 -3.04 -16.71
N GLY A 129 9.53 -1.87 -17.35
CA GLY A 129 8.45 -0.87 -17.38
C GLY A 129 7.16 -1.41 -17.99
N LEU A 130 7.25 -2.16 -19.11
CA LEU A 130 6.09 -2.84 -19.69
C LEU A 130 5.52 -3.91 -18.76
N PHE A 131 6.38 -4.72 -18.13
CA PHE A 131 5.96 -5.73 -17.17
C PHE A 131 5.23 -5.10 -15.99
N TYR A 132 5.75 -3.97 -15.46
CA TYR A 132 5.11 -3.21 -14.39
C TYR A 132 3.69 -2.78 -14.79
N LEU A 133 3.54 -2.18 -15.97
CA LEU A 133 2.27 -1.63 -16.46
C LEU A 133 1.16 -2.68 -16.63
N ILE A 134 1.54 -3.92 -16.94
CA ILE A 134 0.56 -5.00 -17.16
C ILE A 134 0.38 -5.91 -15.93
N CYS A 135 1.21 -5.75 -14.89
CA CYS A 135 1.19 -6.61 -13.72
C CYS A 135 -0.02 -6.28 -12.83
N PRO A 136 -0.86 -7.27 -12.47
CA PRO A 136 -2.09 -7.05 -11.70
C PRO A 136 -1.85 -6.31 -10.41
N TYR A 137 -0.94 -6.78 -9.57
CA TYR A 137 -0.66 -6.15 -8.28
C TYR A 137 -0.25 -4.68 -8.42
N PHE A 138 0.70 -4.36 -9.32
CA PHE A 138 1.18 -2.98 -9.45
C PHE A 138 0.11 -2.04 -10.01
N THR A 139 -0.72 -2.53 -10.93
CA THR A 139 -1.84 -1.75 -11.45
C THR A 139 -2.84 -1.44 -10.34
N MET A 140 -3.26 -2.44 -9.57
CA MET A 140 -4.27 -2.28 -8.52
C MET A 140 -3.72 -1.48 -7.34
N ALA A 141 -2.51 -1.80 -6.84
CA ALA A 141 -1.89 -1.11 -5.71
C ALA A 141 -1.66 0.40 -5.96
N ALA A 142 -1.36 0.79 -7.21
CA ALA A 142 -1.20 2.21 -7.55
C ALA A 142 -2.52 2.99 -7.63
N ARG A 143 -3.67 2.30 -7.61
CA ARG A 143 -5.01 2.89 -7.75
C ARG A 143 -5.82 2.87 -6.44
N PHE A 144 -5.19 2.54 -5.35
CA PHE A 144 -5.82 2.24 -4.08
C PHE A 144 -5.04 2.90 -2.94
N GLY A 145 -5.75 3.65 -2.09
CA GLY A 145 -5.17 4.59 -1.13
C GLY A 145 -4.67 3.95 0.16
N LEU A 146 -3.76 2.98 0.10
CA LEU A 146 -3.13 2.42 1.29
C LEU A 146 -1.70 2.93 1.51
N ASP A 147 -1.32 3.15 2.77
CA ASP A 147 0.02 3.56 3.16
C ASP A 147 1.10 2.58 2.70
N CYS A 148 0.85 1.27 2.78
CA CYS A 148 1.78 0.23 2.34
C CYS A 148 2.15 0.36 0.85
N ASN A 149 1.28 0.90 -0.01
CA ASN A 149 1.55 1.08 -1.44
C ASN A 149 2.64 2.11 -1.73
N LEU A 150 2.87 3.07 -0.80
CA LEU A 150 3.99 4.00 -0.91
C LEU A 150 5.36 3.31 -0.71
N MET A 151 5.40 2.21 0.06
CA MET A 151 6.65 1.48 0.33
C MET A 151 7.30 0.96 -0.95
N LEU A 152 6.52 0.51 -1.93
CA LEU A 152 7.04 0.07 -3.23
C LEU A 152 7.87 1.17 -3.91
N GLY A 153 7.33 2.38 -4.01
CA GLY A 153 7.99 3.51 -4.65
C GLY A 153 9.26 3.92 -3.92
N MET A 154 9.16 4.18 -2.62
CA MET A 154 10.31 4.63 -1.83
C MET A 154 11.41 3.57 -1.72
N SER A 155 11.06 2.29 -1.63
CA SER A 155 12.04 1.20 -1.61
C SER A 155 12.86 1.14 -2.91
N THR A 156 12.24 1.36 -4.07
CA THR A 156 12.96 1.40 -5.35
C THR A 156 13.85 2.61 -5.46
N VAL A 157 13.41 3.79 -4.98
CA VAL A 157 14.22 5.01 -4.91
C VAL A 157 15.43 4.78 -3.99
N PHE A 158 15.19 4.25 -2.79
CA PHE A 158 16.26 3.96 -1.82
C PHE A 158 17.28 2.98 -2.37
N LEU A 159 16.84 1.87 -2.96
CA LEU A 159 17.72 0.89 -3.57
C LEU A 159 18.55 1.51 -4.71
N TYR A 160 17.92 2.27 -5.60
CA TYR A 160 18.62 2.95 -6.69
C TYR A 160 19.64 3.97 -6.17
N ALA A 161 19.23 4.80 -5.19
CA ALA A 161 20.13 5.78 -4.55
C ALA A 161 21.34 5.10 -3.92
N MET A 162 21.15 3.96 -3.23
CA MET A 162 22.25 3.19 -2.65
C MET A 162 23.18 2.63 -3.73
N ILE A 163 22.66 2.05 -4.80
CA ILE A 163 23.46 1.58 -5.95
C ILE A 163 24.29 2.73 -6.53
N ARG A 164 23.70 3.92 -6.69
CA ARG A 164 24.39 5.11 -7.22
C ARG A 164 25.43 5.67 -6.25
N ALA A 165 25.17 5.60 -4.95
CA ALA A 165 26.12 6.03 -3.92
C ALA A 165 27.38 5.17 -3.94
N VAL A 166 27.23 3.84 -3.96
CA VAL A 166 28.38 2.93 -3.95
C VAL A 166 29.14 2.87 -5.27
N LYS A 167 28.49 3.14 -6.41
CA LYS A 167 29.16 3.18 -7.72
C LYS A 167 29.93 4.47 -7.95
N GLY A 168 29.43 5.59 -7.47
CA GLY A 168 29.89 6.88 -7.94
C GLY A 168 30.73 7.69 -6.99
N GLU A 169 30.96 7.23 -5.78
CA GLU A 169 31.71 7.88 -4.70
C GLU A 169 31.47 9.41 -4.57
N GLY A 170 30.86 9.82 -3.48
CA GLY A 170 30.63 11.24 -3.20
C GLY A 170 29.57 11.46 -2.13
N PRO A 171 29.78 12.43 -1.23
CA PRO A 171 28.90 12.62 -0.06
C PRO A 171 27.45 12.92 -0.44
N LEU A 172 27.20 13.67 -1.51
CA LEU A 172 25.82 13.99 -1.94
C LEU A 172 25.01 12.73 -2.29
N ARG A 173 25.61 11.76 -2.97
CA ARG A 173 24.91 10.51 -3.31
C ARG A 173 24.60 9.67 -2.08
N TYR A 174 25.50 9.67 -1.10
CA TYR A 174 25.26 9.03 0.19
C TYR A 174 24.19 9.76 1.00
N ALA A 175 24.19 11.10 0.96
CA ALA A 175 23.11 11.90 1.59
C ALA A 175 21.74 11.58 1.00
N LEU A 176 21.62 11.48 -0.34
CA LEU A 176 20.39 11.08 -1.01
C LEU A 176 19.97 9.64 -0.65
N ALA A 177 20.91 8.72 -0.51
CA ALA A 177 20.62 7.36 -0.06
C ALA A 177 20.14 7.35 1.40
N GLY A 178 20.76 8.12 2.30
CA GLY A 178 20.31 8.28 3.67
C GLY A 178 18.92 8.89 3.77
N LEU A 179 18.68 9.98 3.03
CA LEU A 179 17.36 10.65 2.98
C LEU A 179 16.26 9.70 2.48
N SER A 180 16.51 9.02 1.35
CA SER A 180 15.52 8.09 0.78
C SER A 180 15.25 6.89 1.70
N GLY A 181 16.30 6.39 2.40
CA GLY A 181 16.12 5.35 3.42
C GLY A 181 15.26 5.80 4.60
N ALA A 182 15.47 7.04 5.09
CA ALA A 182 14.64 7.60 6.16
C ALA A 182 13.18 7.81 5.72
N LEU A 183 12.96 8.33 4.50
CA LEU A 183 11.61 8.50 3.95
C LEU A 183 10.89 7.15 3.74
N THR A 184 11.62 6.07 3.46
CA THR A 184 11.03 4.73 3.36
C THR A 184 10.37 4.31 4.68
N LEU A 185 10.90 4.73 5.84
CA LEU A 185 10.31 4.40 7.15
C LEU A 185 8.93 5.03 7.36
N TYR A 186 8.65 6.19 6.76
CA TYR A 186 7.35 6.85 6.87
C TYR A 186 6.28 6.26 5.95
N THR A 187 6.66 5.40 5.00
CA THR A 187 5.70 4.85 4.04
C THR A 187 4.89 3.70 4.62
N TYR A 188 5.52 2.82 5.39
CA TYR A 188 4.86 1.67 6.01
C TYR A 188 5.70 1.09 7.14
N ALA A 189 5.05 0.75 8.26
CA ALA A 189 5.74 0.25 9.46
C ALA A 189 6.61 -0.99 9.21
N VAL A 190 6.16 -1.89 8.33
CA VAL A 190 6.94 -3.10 7.96
C VAL A 190 8.30 -2.75 7.37
N SER A 191 8.49 -1.54 6.82
CA SER A 191 9.76 -1.08 6.24
C SER A 191 10.90 -0.91 7.26
N TYR A 192 10.61 -0.81 8.56
CA TYR A 192 11.62 -0.51 9.59
C TYR A 192 12.72 -1.56 9.63
N VAL A 193 12.34 -2.81 9.78
CA VAL A 193 13.29 -3.93 9.90
C VAL A 193 14.06 -4.19 8.60
N PRO A 194 13.42 -4.30 7.41
CA PRO A 194 14.16 -4.52 6.17
C PRO A 194 15.08 -3.34 5.82
N THR A 195 14.72 -2.10 6.14
CA THR A 195 15.61 -0.94 5.96
C THR A 195 16.86 -1.05 6.83
N ALA A 196 16.69 -1.38 8.12
CA ALA A 196 17.80 -1.58 9.04
C ALA A 196 18.73 -2.73 8.59
N LEU A 197 18.16 -3.88 8.20
CA LEU A 197 18.91 -5.02 7.68
C LEU A 197 19.65 -4.68 6.39
N PHE A 198 18.99 -3.99 5.47
CA PHE A 198 19.59 -3.57 4.21
C PHE A 198 20.75 -2.58 4.42
N LEU A 199 20.62 -1.62 5.35
CA LEU A 199 21.71 -0.74 5.74
C LEU A 199 22.88 -1.52 6.34
N LEU A 200 22.61 -2.50 7.21
CA LEU A 200 23.64 -3.39 7.76
C LEU A 200 24.34 -4.18 6.66
N PHE A 201 23.62 -4.81 5.74
CA PHE A 201 24.21 -5.53 4.60
C PHE A 201 25.05 -4.60 3.71
N SER A 202 24.58 -3.37 3.50
CA SER A 202 25.30 -2.35 2.72
C SER A 202 26.58 -1.93 3.42
N LEU A 203 26.56 -1.77 4.75
CA LEU A 203 27.75 -1.46 5.55
C LEU A 203 28.77 -2.60 5.49
N VAL A 204 28.35 -3.84 5.68
CA VAL A 204 29.20 -5.04 5.54
C VAL A 204 29.84 -5.09 4.15
N TRP A 205 29.04 -4.79 3.11
CA TRP A 205 29.55 -4.71 1.75
C TRP A 205 30.60 -3.62 1.58
N LEU A 206 30.37 -2.40 2.09
CA LEU A 206 31.35 -1.29 2.01
C LEU A 206 32.67 -1.63 2.68
N VAL A 207 32.63 -2.25 3.86
CA VAL A 207 33.84 -2.71 4.58
C VAL A 207 34.55 -3.81 3.76
N ARG A 208 33.79 -4.81 3.27
CA ARG A 208 34.34 -5.92 2.46
C ARG A 208 34.99 -5.45 1.17
N MET A 209 34.42 -4.43 0.52
CA MET A 209 34.93 -3.84 -0.72
C MET A 209 36.02 -2.81 -0.50
N ARG A 210 36.40 -2.52 0.77
CA ARG A 210 37.33 -1.45 1.14
C ARG A 210 36.92 -0.06 0.64
N ARG A 211 35.61 0.19 0.58
CA ARG A 211 34.98 1.46 0.15
C ARG A 211 34.40 2.26 1.31
N PHE A 212 34.59 1.80 2.54
CA PHE A 212 34.15 2.51 3.74
C PHE A 212 34.92 3.82 3.87
N ARG A 213 34.22 4.95 3.91
CA ARG A 213 34.75 6.29 4.12
C ARG A 213 33.85 7.03 5.09
N TRP A 214 34.38 7.45 6.24
CA TRP A 214 33.62 8.14 7.27
C TRP A 214 32.84 9.34 6.75
N ARG A 215 33.42 10.16 5.88
CA ARG A 215 32.75 11.30 5.26
C ARG A 215 31.46 10.91 4.53
N ASN A 216 31.48 9.82 3.82
CA ASN A 216 30.30 9.33 3.08
C ASN A 216 29.27 8.74 4.03
N ILE A 217 29.70 7.99 5.04
CA ILE A 217 28.79 7.45 6.07
C ILE A 217 28.11 8.58 6.84
N ALA A 218 28.88 9.59 7.29
CA ALA A 218 28.31 10.76 7.95
C ALA A 218 27.32 11.51 7.05
N ALA A 219 27.65 11.67 5.75
CA ALA A 219 26.75 12.28 4.79
C ALA A 219 25.43 11.52 4.62
N ALA A 220 25.41 10.19 4.75
CA ALA A 220 24.18 9.40 4.75
C ALA A 220 23.45 9.46 6.11
N ALA A 221 24.22 9.35 7.21
CA ALA A 221 23.66 9.25 8.56
C ALA A 221 22.97 10.53 9.02
N VAL A 222 23.48 11.72 8.65
CA VAL A 222 22.90 13.00 9.08
C VAL A 222 21.47 13.18 8.56
N PRO A 223 21.19 13.17 7.24
CA PRO A 223 19.81 13.31 6.77
C PRO A 223 18.92 12.14 7.20
N PHE A 224 19.48 10.93 7.33
CA PHE A 224 18.73 9.80 7.88
C PHE A 224 18.30 10.06 9.31
N ALA A 225 19.21 10.47 10.20
CA ALA A 225 18.90 10.71 11.60
C ALA A 225 17.93 11.89 11.81
N VAL A 226 18.08 12.96 11.03
CA VAL A 226 17.20 14.13 11.11
C VAL A 226 15.78 13.75 10.72
N VAL A 227 15.60 13.03 9.61
CA VAL A 227 14.27 12.69 9.09
C VAL A 227 13.66 11.51 9.85
N ALA A 228 14.41 10.45 10.15
CA ALA A 228 13.91 9.29 10.89
C ALA A 228 13.81 9.53 12.41
N GLY A 229 14.49 10.55 12.94
CA GLY A 229 14.57 10.84 14.38
C GLY A 229 13.21 10.92 15.08
N PRO A 230 12.24 11.72 14.58
CA PRO A 230 10.91 11.79 15.20
C PRO A 230 10.19 10.43 15.22
N LEU A 231 10.30 9.64 14.15
CA LEU A 231 9.70 8.31 14.07
C LEU A 231 10.36 7.32 15.05
N VAL A 232 11.69 7.37 15.18
CA VAL A 232 12.42 6.56 16.17
C VAL A 232 12.05 6.98 17.59
N ALA A 233 11.92 8.29 17.85
CA ALA A 233 11.47 8.80 19.15
C ALA A 233 10.04 8.32 19.48
N MET A 234 9.13 8.33 18.51
CA MET A 234 7.78 7.77 18.66
C MET A 234 7.82 6.28 18.99
N GLN A 235 8.70 5.49 18.34
CA GLN A 235 8.89 4.08 18.67
C GLN A 235 9.38 3.89 20.12
N VAL A 236 10.29 4.74 20.60
CA VAL A 236 10.77 4.71 21.99
C VAL A 236 9.63 5.03 22.97
N ILE A 237 8.79 6.03 22.67
CA ILE A 237 7.61 6.37 23.47
C ILE A 237 6.70 5.15 23.63
N ASN A 238 6.39 4.46 22.55
CA ASN A 238 5.49 3.30 22.57
C ASN A 238 6.11 2.05 23.19
N LEU A 239 7.41 1.81 22.98
CA LEU A 239 8.11 0.65 23.52
C LEU A 239 8.31 0.74 25.05
N PHE A 240 8.56 1.95 25.59
CA PHE A 240 8.81 2.17 27.00
C PHE A 240 7.62 2.81 27.73
N ASP A 241 6.45 2.83 27.13
CA ASP A 241 5.20 3.38 27.68
C ASP A 241 5.36 4.83 28.22
N LEU A 242 6.12 5.66 27.49
CA LEU A 242 6.35 7.06 27.84
C LEU A 242 5.14 7.92 27.43
N PRO A 243 5.00 9.12 28.03
CA PRO A 243 3.93 10.06 27.63
C PRO A 243 4.12 10.55 26.18
N GLU A 244 2.99 10.83 25.53
CA GLU A 244 2.95 11.48 24.20
C GLU A 244 3.61 12.86 24.27
N VAL A 245 4.30 13.25 23.19
CA VAL A 245 5.03 14.52 23.10
C VAL A 245 4.69 15.22 21.80
N THR A 246 4.29 16.48 21.87
CA THR A 246 4.13 17.34 20.69
C THR A 246 5.35 18.25 20.55
N LEU A 247 6.10 18.06 19.47
CA LEU A 247 7.28 18.86 19.16
C LEU A 247 6.88 20.19 18.52
N PHE A 248 7.43 21.30 19.04
CA PHE A 248 7.18 22.67 18.55
C PHE A 248 5.70 23.06 18.47
N GLY A 249 4.81 22.36 19.19
CA GLY A 249 3.36 22.56 19.12
C GLY A 249 2.73 22.15 17.78
N THR A 250 3.48 21.43 16.91
CA THR A 250 3.04 21.13 15.54
C THR A 250 3.09 19.65 15.21
N PHE A 251 4.10 18.91 15.67
CA PHE A 251 4.29 17.51 15.31
C PHE A 251 4.13 16.61 16.53
N THR A 252 3.15 15.74 16.52
CA THR A 252 2.91 14.81 17.63
C THR A 252 3.65 13.49 17.44
N LEU A 253 4.47 13.13 18.42
CA LEU A 253 5.05 11.80 18.58
C LEU A 253 4.01 10.91 19.25
N THR A 254 3.20 10.25 18.44
CA THR A 254 1.97 9.57 18.83
C THR A 254 2.22 8.45 19.84
N LYS A 255 1.51 8.48 20.97
CA LYS A 255 1.33 7.28 21.81
C LYS A 255 0.12 6.51 21.31
N LEU A 256 0.33 5.24 20.94
CA LEU A 256 -0.72 4.37 20.44
C LEU A 256 -1.42 3.66 21.60
N PRO A 257 -2.75 3.46 21.55
CA PRO A 257 -3.46 2.63 22.52
C PRO A 257 -2.95 1.19 22.56
N TYR A 258 -2.64 0.64 21.38
CA TYR A 258 -2.10 -0.70 21.22
C TYR A 258 -0.89 -0.69 20.28
N TYR A 259 0.22 -1.28 20.71
CA TYR A 259 1.45 -1.34 19.90
C TYR A 259 1.67 -2.77 19.38
N ARG A 260 1.58 -2.95 18.06
CA ARG A 260 1.56 -4.26 17.36
C ARG A 260 2.91 -5.00 17.37
N THR A 261 3.55 -5.17 18.53
CA THR A 261 4.80 -5.95 18.65
C THR A 261 4.57 -7.44 18.62
N ASP A 262 3.39 -7.90 18.98
CA ASP A 262 3.01 -9.30 19.13
C ASP A 262 2.69 -10.02 17.80
N GLU A 263 2.63 -9.28 16.69
CA GLU A 263 2.53 -9.85 15.34
C GLU A 263 3.83 -10.53 14.89
N LEU A 264 4.97 -10.13 15.48
CA LEU A 264 6.28 -10.65 15.15
C LEU A 264 6.78 -11.62 16.23
N GLY A 265 7.47 -12.69 15.82
CA GLY A 265 8.01 -13.66 16.74
C GLY A 265 8.97 -14.65 16.07
N LEU A 266 9.56 -15.52 16.90
CA LEU A 266 10.51 -16.53 16.45
C LEU A 266 9.91 -17.96 16.42
N GLY A 267 8.64 -18.12 16.78
CA GLY A 267 8.02 -19.43 16.99
C GLY A 267 7.82 -20.24 15.71
N ASN A 268 7.63 -19.60 14.57
CA ASN A 268 7.34 -20.27 13.28
C ASN A 268 8.07 -19.65 12.08
N LEU A 269 9.39 -19.50 12.18
CA LEU A 269 10.20 -18.87 11.13
C LEU A 269 10.05 -19.53 9.76
N LEU A 270 9.94 -20.86 9.71
CA LEU A 270 9.79 -21.57 8.42
C LEU A 270 8.42 -21.30 7.81
N GLY A 271 7.36 -21.34 8.62
CA GLY A 271 6.00 -21.03 8.16
C GLY A 271 5.88 -19.60 7.65
N GLY A 272 6.44 -18.62 8.38
CA GLY A 272 6.49 -17.22 7.97
C GLY A 272 7.30 -17.02 6.67
N LEU A 273 8.44 -17.71 6.51
CA LEU A 273 9.22 -17.66 5.28
C LEU A 273 8.45 -18.24 4.08
N VAL A 274 7.79 -19.38 4.25
CA VAL A 274 6.95 -19.99 3.19
C VAL A 274 5.78 -19.06 2.87
N GLY A 275 5.13 -18.47 3.87
CA GLY A 275 4.08 -17.47 3.72
C GLY A 275 4.56 -16.26 2.92
N ALA A 276 5.73 -15.70 3.25
CA ALA A 276 6.33 -14.57 2.54
C ALA A 276 6.62 -14.87 1.05
N ILE A 277 7.14 -16.06 0.74
CA ILE A 277 7.38 -16.49 -0.64
C ILE A 277 6.04 -16.67 -1.37
N ARG A 278 5.06 -17.28 -0.73
CA ARG A 278 3.72 -17.45 -1.28
C ARG A 278 3.08 -16.10 -1.60
N SER A 279 3.04 -15.16 -0.64
CA SER A 279 2.48 -13.82 -0.84
C SER A 279 3.16 -13.04 -1.96
N ALA A 280 4.48 -13.23 -2.16
CA ALA A 280 5.23 -12.58 -3.23
C ALA A 280 4.95 -13.16 -4.63
N LEU A 281 4.47 -14.40 -4.73
CA LEU A 281 4.39 -15.13 -6.01
C LEU A 281 2.97 -15.50 -6.43
N THR A 282 2.02 -15.57 -5.49
CA THR A 282 0.69 -16.12 -5.76
C THR A 282 -0.42 -15.10 -5.48
N HIS A 283 -1.63 -15.56 -5.25
CA HIS A 283 -2.76 -14.75 -4.81
C HIS A 283 -2.83 -14.67 -3.28
N ASP A 284 -3.61 -13.70 -2.81
CA ASP A 284 -3.94 -13.55 -1.39
C ASP A 284 -5.45 -13.29 -1.26
N VAL A 285 -6.13 -14.09 -0.44
CA VAL A 285 -7.58 -14.03 -0.27
C VAL A 285 -8.02 -12.74 0.46
N TYR A 286 -7.14 -12.21 1.31
CA TYR A 286 -7.43 -11.01 2.12
C TYR A 286 -6.93 -9.70 1.49
N ALA A 287 -6.18 -9.77 0.41
CA ALA A 287 -5.66 -8.58 -0.24
C ALA A 287 -6.43 -8.27 -1.52
N HIS A 288 -7.12 -7.15 -1.51
CA HIS A 288 -7.93 -6.67 -2.63
C HIS A 288 -7.14 -6.35 -3.92
N ASN A 289 -5.83 -6.54 -3.93
CA ASN A 289 -4.95 -6.27 -5.07
C ASN A 289 -4.14 -7.49 -5.54
N ALA A 290 -4.50 -8.70 -5.09
CA ALA A 290 -3.87 -9.95 -5.52
C ALA A 290 -4.91 -11.03 -5.85
N PRO A 291 -5.71 -10.86 -6.91
CA PRO A 291 -6.83 -11.74 -7.24
C PRO A 291 -6.39 -13.15 -7.64
N PHE A 292 -7.22 -14.14 -7.30
CA PHE A 292 -6.94 -15.57 -7.54
C PHE A 292 -6.64 -15.87 -9.01
N GLN A 293 -7.40 -15.28 -9.94
CA GLN A 293 -7.30 -15.57 -11.37
C GLN A 293 -5.95 -15.14 -11.97
N PHE A 294 -5.36 -14.07 -11.43
CA PHE A 294 -4.19 -13.40 -12.02
C PHE A 294 -2.94 -13.48 -11.16
N TRP A 295 -3.08 -13.79 -9.85
CA TRP A 295 -2.01 -13.73 -8.87
C TRP A 295 -1.39 -12.31 -8.80
N THR A 296 -0.27 -12.18 -8.09
CA THR A 296 0.44 -10.89 -8.01
C THR A 296 1.02 -10.45 -9.36
N MET A 297 1.57 -11.39 -10.14
CA MET A 297 2.32 -11.10 -11.38
C MET A 297 2.03 -12.09 -12.50
N TYR A 298 0.86 -12.69 -12.54
CA TYR A 298 0.50 -13.85 -13.37
C TYR A 298 1.24 -15.16 -13.03
N PRO A 299 0.56 -16.31 -13.04
CA PRO A 299 1.19 -17.61 -12.78
C PRO A 299 2.36 -17.92 -13.72
N LEU A 300 2.29 -17.45 -14.97
CA LEU A 300 3.34 -17.64 -15.97
C LEU A 300 4.67 -16.95 -15.59
N SER A 301 4.66 -15.97 -14.68
CA SER A 301 5.87 -15.27 -14.24
C SER A 301 6.68 -16.07 -13.23
N VAL A 302 6.07 -17.01 -12.51
CA VAL A 302 6.73 -17.76 -11.42
C VAL A 302 7.99 -18.49 -11.87
N PRO A 303 8.00 -19.30 -12.92
CA PRO A 303 9.23 -19.98 -13.36
C PRO A 303 10.33 -18.98 -13.74
N PHE A 304 9.97 -17.86 -14.36
CA PHE A 304 10.96 -16.81 -14.68
C PHE A 304 11.46 -16.09 -13.42
N ALA A 305 10.60 -15.80 -12.45
CA ALA A 305 11.01 -15.21 -11.17
C ALA A 305 11.99 -16.12 -10.44
N VAL A 306 11.77 -17.44 -10.43
CA VAL A 306 12.68 -18.41 -9.83
C VAL A 306 14.04 -18.44 -10.55
N ILE A 307 14.04 -18.51 -11.90
CA ILE A 307 15.29 -18.47 -12.70
C ILE A 307 16.05 -17.17 -12.43
N GLY A 308 15.36 -16.05 -12.41
CA GLY A 308 15.97 -14.73 -12.18
C GLY A 308 16.47 -14.55 -10.75
N ALA A 309 15.74 -15.02 -9.74
CA ALA A 309 16.19 -15.00 -8.34
C ALA A 309 17.44 -15.87 -8.16
N ALA A 310 17.49 -17.06 -8.76
CA ALA A 310 18.70 -17.89 -8.78
C ALA A 310 19.88 -17.18 -9.47
N ALA A 311 19.64 -16.49 -10.59
CA ALA A 311 20.66 -15.69 -11.26
C ALA A 311 21.15 -14.50 -10.40
N LEU A 312 20.25 -13.79 -9.70
CA LEU A 312 20.60 -12.75 -8.75
C LEU A 312 21.43 -13.30 -7.58
N LEU A 313 21.03 -14.45 -7.03
CA LEU A 313 21.75 -15.11 -5.95
C LEU A 313 23.19 -15.47 -6.38
N VAL A 314 23.33 -16.15 -7.53
CA VAL A 314 24.65 -16.53 -8.05
C VAL A 314 25.51 -15.30 -8.30
N ARG A 315 24.98 -14.25 -8.92
CA ARG A 315 25.70 -13.00 -9.20
C ARG A 315 26.07 -12.27 -7.92
N GLY A 316 25.10 -12.09 -7.00
CA GLY A 316 25.31 -11.39 -5.73
C GLY A 316 26.38 -12.07 -4.89
N VAL A 317 26.31 -13.40 -4.71
CA VAL A 317 27.31 -14.17 -3.96
C VAL A 317 28.68 -14.12 -4.65
N ARG A 318 28.72 -14.28 -5.98
CA ARG A 318 29.97 -14.22 -6.75
C ARG A 318 30.64 -12.84 -6.62
N SER A 319 29.86 -11.75 -6.77
CA SER A 319 30.37 -10.39 -6.65
C SER A 319 30.94 -10.12 -5.27
N PHE A 320 30.24 -10.55 -4.21
CA PHE A 320 30.69 -10.41 -2.83
C PHE A 320 31.99 -11.19 -2.57
N ARG A 321 32.10 -12.43 -3.08
CA ARG A 321 33.31 -13.25 -2.94
C ARG A 321 34.51 -12.65 -3.70
N ARG A 322 34.29 -12.20 -4.95
CA ARG A 322 35.33 -11.64 -5.82
C ARG A 322 35.65 -10.17 -5.55
N ARG A 323 34.96 -9.52 -4.63
CA ARG A 323 35.07 -8.08 -4.34
C ARG A 323 34.76 -7.20 -5.56
N GLU A 324 33.77 -7.61 -6.36
CA GLU A 324 33.32 -6.84 -7.52
C GLU A 324 32.07 -6.02 -7.14
N ALA A 325 31.98 -4.77 -7.63
CA ALA A 325 30.81 -3.93 -7.41
C ALA A 325 29.70 -4.27 -8.42
N ASP A 326 28.84 -5.24 -8.10
CA ASP A 326 27.69 -5.61 -8.92
C ASP A 326 26.38 -5.13 -8.23
N PRO A 327 25.54 -4.32 -8.90
CA PRO A 327 24.22 -3.89 -8.39
C PRO A 327 23.28 -5.03 -8.00
N ALA A 328 23.44 -6.20 -8.60
CA ALA A 328 22.66 -7.39 -8.27
C ALA A 328 22.76 -7.78 -6.78
N PHE A 329 23.89 -7.46 -6.13
CA PHE A 329 24.04 -7.69 -4.69
C PHE A 329 23.00 -6.91 -3.88
N PHE A 330 22.79 -5.63 -4.19
CA PHE A 330 21.87 -4.78 -3.42
C PHE A 330 20.40 -5.20 -3.64
N ALA A 331 20.00 -5.55 -4.86
CA ALA A 331 18.67 -6.09 -5.12
C ALA A 331 18.44 -7.41 -4.37
N LEU A 332 19.43 -8.30 -4.37
CA LEU A 332 19.40 -9.55 -3.60
C LEU A 332 19.26 -9.27 -2.10
N MET A 333 20.05 -8.34 -1.54
CA MET A 333 20.03 -8.03 -0.11
C MET A 333 18.73 -7.38 0.34
N TRP A 334 18.11 -6.54 -0.48
CA TRP A 334 16.77 -6.04 -0.21
C TRP A 334 15.74 -7.17 -0.16
N GLY A 335 15.75 -8.06 -1.18
CA GLY A 335 14.87 -9.23 -1.19
C GLY A 335 15.07 -10.14 0.02
N VAL A 336 16.33 -10.40 0.41
CA VAL A 336 16.66 -11.18 1.61
C VAL A 336 16.16 -10.47 2.87
N ALA A 337 16.34 -9.16 3.00
CA ALA A 337 15.84 -8.40 4.15
C ALA A 337 14.31 -8.49 4.29
N MET A 338 13.58 -8.38 3.18
CA MET A 338 12.13 -8.55 3.17
C MET A 338 11.71 -9.98 3.55
N LEU A 339 12.39 -11.00 3.03
CA LEU A 339 12.11 -12.40 3.40
C LEU A 339 12.40 -12.68 4.87
N MET A 340 13.47 -12.09 5.43
CA MET A 340 13.77 -12.20 6.87
C MET A 340 12.66 -11.59 7.72
N VAL A 341 12.13 -10.44 7.33
CA VAL A 341 10.99 -9.82 8.03
C VAL A 341 9.74 -10.67 7.88
N GLY A 342 9.44 -11.15 6.67
CA GLY A 342 8.31 -12.04 6.42
C GLY A 342 8.36 -13.32 7.26
N ALA A 343 9.58 -13.87 7.49
CA ALA A 343 9.77 -15.02 8.36
C ALA A 343 9.42 -14.73 9.83
N LEU A 344 9.44 -13.47 10.27
CA LEU A 344 9.11 -13.09 11.65
C LEU A 344 7.60 -12.94 11.87
N PHE A 345 6.76 -12.81 10.84
CA PHE A 345 5.32 -12.74 11.01
C PHE A 345 4.75 -14.07 11.54
N GLN A 346 4.02 -13.99 12.64
CA GLN A 346 3.50 -15.16 13.37
C GLN A 346 1.98 -15.17 13.44
N LYS A 347 1.32 -14.02 13.32
CA LYS A 347 -0.12 -13.84 13.41
C LYS A 347 -0.72 -13.40 12.09
N GLY A 348 -2.00 -13.66 11.94
CA GLY A 348 -2.74 -13.44 10.71
C GLY A 348 -2.77 -14.69 9.82
N TRP A 349 -3.74 -14.80 8.92
CA TRP A 349 -3.86 -15.92 7.98
C TRP A 349 -4.29 -15.42 6.59
N PRO A 350 -3.54 -15.82 5.56
CA PRO A 350 -2.18 -16.39 5.62
C PRO A 350 -1.16 -15.31 6.00
N ALA A 351 -0.35 -15.54 7.03
CA ALA A 351 0.69 -14.61 7.45
C ALA A 351 2.03 -14.91 6.75
N PRO A 352 2.76 -13.89 6.29
CA PRO A 352 2.33 -12.50 6.09
C PRO A 352 1.47 -12.35 4.81
N ASN A 353 0.61 -11.34 4.76
CA ASN A 353 -0.15 -11.03 3.55
C ASN A 353 0.69 -10.26 2.51
N VAL A 354 0.15 -10.12 1.28
CA VAL A 354 0.88 -9.49 0.18
C VAL A 354 1.19 -8.01 0.44
N ASN A 355 0.31 -7.28 1.14
CA ASN A 355 0.53 -5.87 1.47
C ASN A 355 1.67 -5.70 2.48
N GLN A 356 1.79 -6.60 3.47
CA GLN A 356 2.93 -6.64 4.39
C GLN A 356 4.24 -6.98 3.65
N MET A 357 4.17 -7.76 2.58
CA MET A 357 5.32 -8.19 1.79
C MET A 357 5.56 -7.38 0.51
N ASN A 358 4.79 -6.32 0.26
CA ASN A 358 4.83 -5.63 -1.03
C ASN A 358 6.21 -5.06 -1.40
N GLY A 359 7.04 -4.68 -0.42
CA GLY A 359 8.41 -4.21 -0.64
C GLY A 359 9.34 -5.20 -1.34
N ILE A 360 8.98 -6.51 -1.40
CA ILE A 360 9.75 -7.50 -2.17
C ILE A 360 9.31 -7.55 -3.65
N LEU A 361 8.10 -7.08 -3.96
CA LEU A 361 7.47 -7.36 -5.26
C LEU A 361 8.23 -6.77 -6.44
N PHE A 362 8.86 -5.59 -6.28
CA PHE A 362 9.66 -5.05 -7.37
C PHE A 362 10.93 -5.88 -7.64
N VAL A 363 11.53 -6.51 -6.60
CA VAL A 363 12.66 -7.45 -6.78
C VAL A 363 12.19 -8.74 -7.44
N THR A 364 10.98 -9.21 -7.09
CA THR A 364 10.36 -10.38 -7.73
C THR A 364 10.07 -10.10 -9.21
N ALA A 365 9.52 -8.92 -9.54
CA ALA A 365 9.31 -8.49 -10.92
C ALA A 365 10.62 -8.32 -11.71
N ALA A 366 11.64 -7.70 -11.09
CA ALA A 366 12.96 -7.60 -11.68
C ALA A 366 13.58 -8.98 -11.89
N SER A 367 13.36 -9.92 -10.97
CA SER A 367 13.76 -11.32 -11.12
C SER A 367 13.02 -12.01 -12.26
N ALA A 368 11.71 -11.80 -12.41
CA ALA A 368 10.94 -12.35 -13.53
C ALA A 368 11.51 -11.87 -14.88
N VAL A 369 11.75 -10.57 -15.01
CA VAL A 369 12.37 -9.99 -16.23
C VAL A 369 13.78 -10.55 -16.46
N LEU A 370 14.62 -10.63 -15.43
CA LEU A 370 15.97 -11.23 -15.52
C LEU A 370 15.87 -12.70 -15.94
N GLY A 371 14.92 -13.44 -15.40
CA GLY A 371 14.69 -14.85 -15.74
C GLY A 371 14.25 -15.06 -17.18
N ILE A 372 13.35 -14.21 -17.70
CA ILE A 372 12.95 -14.22 -19.11
C ILE A 372 14.19 -14.05 -20.01
N PHE A 373 14.99 -13.01 -19.77
CA PHE A 373 16.20 -12.81 -20.58
C PHE A 373 17.21 -13.93 -20.41
N THR A 374 17.38 -14.48 -19.22
CA THR A 374 18.29 -15.60 -18.95
C THR A 374 17.83 -16.86 -19.70
N ALA A 375 16.55 -17.19 -19.65
CA ALA A 375 16.00 -18.35 -20.38
C ALA A 375 16.12 -18.15 -21.90
N LEU A 376 15.86 -16.96 -22.41
CA LEU A 376 16.00 -16.62 -23.82
C LEU A 376 17.48 -16.66 -24.29
N ASP A 377 18.44 -16.41 -23.42
CA ASP A 377 19.87 -16.50 -23.74
C ASP A 377 20.37 -17.95 -23.91
N TRP A 378 19.63 -18.96 -23.39
CA TRP A 378 19.93 -20.36 -23.65
C TRP A 378 19.54 -20.79 -25.07
N LEU A 379 18.70 -20.02 -25.76
CA LEU A 379 18.20 -20.28 -27.09
C LEU A 379 18.96 -19.47 -28.15
N ARG A 380 19.02 -19.99 -29.38
CA ARG A 380 19.73 -19.36 -30.51
C ARG A 380 18.83 -19.24 -31.75
N GLY A 381 19.19 -18.30 -32.61
CA GLY A 381 18.57 -18.13 -33.93
C GLY A 381 17.05 -17.98 -33.91
N ASN A 382 16.38 -18.74 -34.74
CA ASN A 382 14.93 -18.70 -34.90
C ASN A 382 14.17 -19.17 -33.65
N LEU A 383 14.73 -20.14 -32.90
CA LEU A 383 14.13 -20.61 -31.65
C LEU A 383 14.04 -19.52 -30.60
N ARG A 384 15.09 -18.71 -30.46
CA ARG A 384 15.07 -17.53 -29.58
C ARG A 384 13.99 -16.50 -29.99
N ARG A 385 13.86 -16.22 -31.30
CA ARG A 385 12.84 -15.31 -31.82
C ARG A 385 11.43 -15.83 -31.55
N ALA A 386 11.20 -17.11 -31.84
CA ALA A 386 9.92 -17.75 -31.59
C ALA A 386 9.56 -17.74 -30.11
N ALA A 387 10.47 -18.14 -29.24
CA ALA A 387 10.26 -18.11 -27.78
C ALA A 387 9.99 -16.69 -27.26
N SER A 388 10.71 -15.66 -27.77
CA SER A 388 10.46 -14.27 -27.40
C SER A 388 9.06 -13.81 -27.82
N ALA A 389 8.60 -14.19 -29.01
CA ALA A 389 7.26 -13.88 -29.48
C ALA A 389 6.19 -14.58 -28.64
N ILE A 390 6.37 -15.87 -28.33
CA ILE A 390 5.45 -16.65 -27.48
C ILE A 390 5.32 -16.02 -26.10
N VAL A 391 6.44 -15.70 -25.44
CA VAL A 391 6.42 -15.03 -24.13
C VAL A 391 5.71 -13.69 -24.21
N ALA A 392 6.01 -12.86 -25.20
CA ALA A 392 5.36 -11.56 -25.38
C ALA A 392 3.85 -11.69 -25.61
N LEU A 393 3.42 -12.65 -26.45
CA LEU A 393 2.00 -12.91 -26.71
C LEU A 393 1.28 -13.44 -25.47
N ALA A 394 1.92 -14.34 -24.70
CA ALA A 394 1.34 -14.86 -23.47
C ALA A 394 1.09 -13.73 -22.43
N TYR A 395 2.07 -12.85 -22.23
CA TYR A 395 1.86 -11.69 -21.35
C TYR A 395 0.83 -10.70 -21.90
N ALA A 396 0.81 -10.44 -23.20
CA ALA A 396 -0.19 -9.58 -23.82
C ALA A 396 -1.61 -10.15 -23.64
N ALA A 397 -1.78 -11.45 -23.86
CA ALA A 397 -3.06 -12.13 -23.62
C ALA A 397 -3.49 -12.06 -22.16
N SER A 398 -2.58 -12.33 -21.21
CA SER A 398 -2.84 -12.20 -19.77
C SER A 398 -3.23 -10.77 -19.39
N ALA A 399 -2.57 -9.77 -19.96
CA ALA A 399 -2.88 -8.36 -19.73
C ALA A 399 -4.26 -7.97 -20.26
N VAL A 400 -4.64 -8.44 -21.45
CA VAL A 400 -5.97 -8.20 -22.03
C VAL A 400 -7.05 -8.80 -21.14
N LEU A 401 -6.87 -10.04 -20.67
CA LEU A 401 -7.81 -10.71 -19.75
C LEU A 401 -7.93 -9.95 -18.43
N PHE A 402 -6.80 -9.54 -17.85
CA PHE A 402 -6.80 -8.78 -16.61
C PHE A 402 -7.47 -7.39 -16.76
N PHE A 403 -7.15 -6.65 -17.83
CA PHE A 403 -7.74 -5.34 -18.05
C PHE A 403 -9.23 -5.41 -18.37
N ASN A 404 -9.68 -6.45 -19.10
CA ASN A 404 -11.10 -6.71 -19.31
C ASN A 404 -11.80 -6.95 -17.97
N TRP A 405 -11.27 -7.84 -17.15
CA TRP A 405 -11.81 -8.15 -15.84
C TRP A 405 -11.84 -6.90 -14.92
N TYR A 406 -10.73 -6.15 -14.84
CA TYR A 406 -10.60 -5.03 -13.91
C TYR A 406 -11.36 -3.78 -14.35
N PHE A 407 -11.28 -3.40 -15.62
CA PHE A 407 -11.85 -2.13 -16.11
C PHE A 407 -13.26 -2.27 -16.72
N ILE A 408 -13.64 -3.44 -17.21
CA ILE A 408 -14.89 -3.64 -17.95
C ILE A 408 -15.87 -4.47 -17.14
N GLU A 409 -15.48 -5.65 -16.65
CA GLU A 409 -16.36 -6.51 -15.86
C GLU A 409 -16.63 -5.93 -14.46
N ARG A 410 -15.62 -5.24 -13.87
CA ARG A 410 -15.72 -4.58 -12.56
C ARG A 410 -16.21 -5.53 -11.48
N ASP A 411 -15.50 -6.66 -11.31
CA ASP A 411 -15.85 -7.72 -10.35
C ASP A 411 -16.12 -7.13 -8.95
N GLU A 412 -17.31 -7.36 -8.41
CA GLU A 412 -17.76 -6.81 -7.12
C GLU A 412 -16.87 -7.22 -5.94
N SER A 413 -16.18 -8.35 -6.03
CA SER A 413 -15.26 -8.81 -4.97
C SER A 413 -14.06 -7.89 -4.75
N PHE A 414 -13.81 -6.95 -5.68
CA PHE A 414 -12.73 -5.94 -5.62
C PHE A 414 -13.25 -4.50 -5.54
N GLN A 415 -14.53 -4.34 -5.27
CA GLN A 415 -15.12 -3.04 -4.95
C GLN A 415 -15.16 -2.87 -3.43
N PHE A 416 -15.15 -1.61 -2.98
CA PHE A 416 -15.24 -1.26 -1.57
C PHE A 416 -16.63 -0.67 -1.26
N VAL A 417 -16.85 -0.41 0.02
CA VAL A 417 -18.11 0.17 0.48
C VAL A 417 -18.20 1.62 0.01
N GLU A 418 -19.33 1.95 -0.59
CA GLU A 418 -19.73 3.31 -0.92
C GLU A 418 -20.90 3.71 -0.02
N LEU A 419 -20.84 4.92 0.54
CA LEU A 419 -21.93 5.52 1.28
C LEU A 419 -22.65 6.50 0.33
N PRO A 420 -23.78 6.11 -0.29
CA PRO A 420 -24.45 6.92 -1.29
C PRO A 420 -25.09 8.17 -0.66
N ALA A 421 -25.01 9.31 -1.34
CA ALA A 421 -25.69 10.54 -0.91
C ALA A 421 -27.21 10.33 -0.78
N GLU A 422 -27.82 9.58 -1.72
CA GLU A 422 -29.24 9.23 -1.67
C GLU A 422 -29.65 8.49 -0.39
N PHE A 423 -28.75 7.66 0.14
CA PHE A 423 -28.98 6.97 1.41
C PHE A 423 -28.98 7.95 2.59
N LEU A 424 -28.05 8.90 2.61
CA LEU A 424 -27.98 9.94 3.64
C LEU A 424 -29.19 10.88 3.56
N ASP A 425 -29.61 11.26 2.35
CA ASP A 425 -30.83 12.04 2.13
C ASP A 425 -32.06 11.34 2.71
N VAL A 426 -32.20 10.03 2.54
CA VAL A 426 -33.32 9.25 3.12
C VAL A 426 -33.27 9.26 4.65
N LEU A 427 -32.10 9.13 5.25
CA LEU A 427 -31.95 9.20 6.73
C LEU A 427 -32.34 10.56 7.29
N GLU A 428 -31.95 11.64 6.61
CA GLU A 428 -32.12 13.01 7.11
C GLU A 428 -33.48 13.60 6.78
N GLN A 429 -34.06 13.26 5.62
CA GLN A 429 -35.30 13.88 5.11
C GLN A 429 -36.58 13.12 5.49
N THR A 430 -36.46 11.88 6.00
CA THR A 430 -37.61 11.09 6.43
C THR A 430 -38.05 11.54 7.83
N PRO A 431 -39.25 12.15 7.98
CA PRO A 431 -39.68 12.72 9.25
C PRO A 431 -39.80 11.70 10.38
N GLU A 432 -40.15 10.45 10.04
CA GLU A 432 -40.35 9.34 10.98
C GLU A 432 -39.02 8.86 11.60
N PHE A 433 -37.89 9.21 10.97
CA PHE A 433 -36.54 8.90 11.44
C PHE A 433 -35.96 10.00 12.32
N SER A 434 -36.58 11.19 12.32
CA SER A 434 -36.10 12.34 13.06
C SER A 434 -36.01 12.06 14.57
N GLY A 435 -34.85 12.32 15.16
CA GLY A 435 -34.58 12.17 16.59
C GLY A 435 -34.35 10.74 17.07
N ARG A 436 -34.47 9.73 16.20
CA ARG A 436 -34.12 8.35 16.53
C ARG A 436 -32.59 8.19 16.54
N THR A 437 -32.09 7.26 17.37
CA THR A 437 -30.68 6.88 17.34
C THR A 437 -30.40 6.05 16.09
N VAL A 438 -29.29 6.33 15.40
CA VAL A 438 -28.89 5.60 14.19
C VAL A 438 -27.58 4.87 14.47
N HIS A 439 -27.62 3.56 14.47
CA HIS A 439 -26.45 2.71 14.67
C HIS A 439 -25.85 2.25 13.35
N PHE A 440 -24.62 2.64 13.08
CA PHE A 440 -23.85 2.23 11.90
C PHE A 440 -22.92 1.07 12.23
N THR A 441 -22.94 0.01 11.43
CA THR A 441 -21.90 -1.02 11.45
C THR A 441 -20.63 -0.56 10.74
N LEU A 442 -20.75 0.44 9.85
CA LEU A 442 -19.61 1.12 9.25
C LEU A 442 -18.87 1.98 10.28
N THR A 443 -17.56 2.00 10.17
CA THR A 443 -16.75 2.88 11.02
C THR A 443 -16.97 4.35 10.69
N TYR A 444 -16.95 5.21 11.71
CA TYR A 444 -17.27 6.64 11.58
C TYR A 444 -16.48 7.42 10.51
N PRO A 445 -15.22 7.07 10.13
CA PRO A 445 -14.51 7.82 9.10
C PRO A 445 -15.22 7.85 7.74
N TYR A 446 -15.99 6.83 7.38
CA TYR A 446 -16.78 6.84 6.14
C TYR A 446 -17.78 8.01 6.13
N TYR A 447 -18.61 8.07 7.16
CA TYR A 447 -19.61 9.13 7.32
C TYR A 447 -18.96 10.50 7.48
N CYS A 448 -18.02 10.61 8.43
CA CYS A 448 -17.39 11.89 8.76
C CYS A 448 -16.57 12.49 7.60
N PHE A 449 -15.99 11.65 6.74
CA PHE A 449 -15.31 12.13 5.54
C PHE A 449 -16.29 12.58 4.47
N THR A 450 -17.37 11.82 4.24
CA THR A 450 -18.40 12.14 3.25
C THR A 450 -19.11 13.44 3.62
N GLU A 451 -19.55 13.57 4.87
CA GLU A 451 -20.28 14.74 5.38
C GLU A 451 -19.36 15.88 5.88
N GLN A 452 -18.03 15.68 5.79
CA GLN A 452 -17.03 16.67 6.22
C GLN A 452 -17.24 17.15 7.68
N ILE A 453 -17.51 16.21 8.58
CA ILE A 453 -17.75 16.50 10.00
C ILE A 453 -16.45 16.91 10.68
N SER A 454 -16.51 18.01 11.43
CA SER A 454 -15.36 18.48 12.21
C SER A 454 -14.95 17.46 13.28
N PRO A 455 -13.64 17.14 13.43
CA PRO A 455 -13.20 16.20 14.48
C PRO A 455 -13.47 16.73 15.90
N TYR A 456 -13.72 18.03 16.06
CA TYR A 456 -14.10 18.63 17.34
C TYR A 456 -15.57 18.38 17.73
N GLU A 457 -16.40 17.91 16.81
CA GLU A 457 -17.81 17.61 17.04
C GLU A 457 -18.06 16.14 17.42
N LEU A 458 -17.01 15.30 17.32
CA LEU A 458 -17.11 13.88 17.63
C LEU A 458 -16.94 13.63 19.13
N ASP A 459 -17.81 12.82 19.70
CA ASP A 459 -17.60 12.23 21.03
C ASP A 459 -16.90 10.87 20.86
N LEU A 460 -15.57 10.91 21.00
CA LEU A 460 -14.70 9.72 20.93
C LEU A 460 -14.72 8.89 22.24
N ALA A 461 -15.37 9.39 23.28
CA ALA A 461 -15.50 8.76 24.59
C ALA A 461 -16.93 8.29 24.88
N ALA A 462 -17.80 8.26 23.86
CA ALA A 462 -19.17 7.76 23.97
C ALA A 462 -19.18 6.31 24.53
N GLN A 463 -20.26 5.94 25.17
CA GLN A 463 -20.36 4.71 25.96
C GLN A 463 -19.89 3.46 25.20
N GLY A 464 -18.91 2.77 25.77
CA GLY A 464 -18.37 1.54 25.22
C GLY A 464 -17.41 1.75 24.05
N ASP A 465 -17.46 0.83 23.06
CA ASP A 465 -16.62 0.81 21.87
C ASP A 465 -17.30 1.55 20.70
N GLU A 466 -17.92 2.69 20.96
CA GLU A 466 -18.63 3.51 19.96
C GLU A 466 -18.07 4.92 19.87
N VAL A 467 -18.19 5.54 18.68
CA VAL A 467 -18.00 6.97 18.46
C VAL A 467 -19.36 7.60 18.19
N ALA A 468 -19.65 8.76 18.78
CA ALA A 468 -20.92 9.44 18.61
C ALA A 468 -20.77 10.79 17.89
N TYR A 469 -21.77 11.09 17.04
CA TYR A 469 -22.02 12.40 16.44
C TYR A 469 -23.53 12.67 16.45
N GLY A 470 -24.00 13.59 17.27
CA GLY A 470 -25.43 13.80 17.45
C GLY A 470 -26.16 12.53 17.89
N ASN A 471 -27.13 12.10 17.10
CA ASN A 471 -27.86 10.85 17.29
C ASN A 471 -27.24 9.66 16.54
N TYR A 472 -26.15 9.84 15.80
CA TYR A 472 -25.43 8.76 15.12
C TYR A 472 -24.46 8.07 16.06
N ARG A 473 -24.39 6.74 15.98
CA ARG A 473 -23.49 5.87 16.75
C ARG A 473 -22.76 4.97 15.78
N PHE A 474 -21.44 4.94 15.88
CA PHE A 474 -20.56 4.17 14.99
C PHE A 474 -19.80 3.13 15.82
N ALA A 475 -20.02 1.86 15.52
CA ALA A 475 -19.32 0.78 16.19
C ALA A 475 -17.81 0.82 15.89
N LEU A 476 -16.99 0.65 16.94
CA LEU A 476 -15.54 0.46 16.83
C LEU A 476 -15.15 -1.03 16.80
N THR A 477 -16.08 -1.89 17.18
CA THR A 477 -15.93 -3.35 17.22
C THR A 477 -17.11 -4.02 16.51
N ASP A 478 -16.95 -5.32 16.18
CA ASP A 478 -17.99 -6.15 15.57
C ASP A 478 -19.17 -6.46 16.53
N PHE A 479 -19.50 -5.56 17.43
CA PHE A 479 -20.54 -5.76 18.43
C PHE A 479 -21.75 -4.88 18.15
N LEU A 480 -22.93 -5.51 17.95
CA LEU A 480 -24.21 -4.80 17.92
C LEU A 480 -24.68 -4.51 19.35
N PRO A 481 -25.16 -3.27 19.61
CA PRO A 481 -25.88 -3.00 20.85
C PRO A 481 -27.15 -3.84 20.94
N PRO A 482 -27.78 -3.95 22.12
CA PRO A 482 -29.10 -4.56 22.24
C PRO A 482 -30.08 -3.90 21.29
N LEU A 483 -30.78 -4.69 20.46
CA LEU A 483 -31.67 -4.16 19.42
C LEU A 483 -32.91 -3.54 20.03
N ASP A 484 -33.17 -2.26 19.74
CA ASP A 484 -34.34 -1.49 20.12
C ASP A 484 -35.13 -1.09 18.85
N PRO A 485 -36.43 -1.42 18.74
CA PRO A 485 -37.25 -1.01 17.60
C PRO A 485 -37.37 0.53 17.43
N ASP A 486 -37.16 1.30 18.50
CA ASP A 486 -37.15 2.75 18.41
C ASP A 486 -35.92 3.32 17.71
N ASP A 487 -34.83 2.54 17.55
CA ASP A 487 -33.61 2.91 16.89
C ASP A 487 -33.60 2.48 15.43
N LEU A 488 -32.66 3.06 14.66
CA LEU A 488 -32.37 2.71 13.27
C LEU A 488 -31.02 1.99 13.19
N TYR A 489 -30.92 0.99 12.30
CA TYR A 489 -29.69 0.23 12.13
C TYR A 489 -29.26 0.27 10.66
N VAL A 490 -28.01 0.67 10.43
CA VAL A 490 -27.41 0.80 9.11
C VAL A 490 -26.29 -0.21 8.97
N CYS A 491 -26.43 -1.11 8.02
CA CYS A 491 -25.41 -2.09 7.67
C CYS A 491 -25.18 -2.10 6.16
N THR A 492 -24.19 -2.90 5.72
CA THR A 492 -23.94 -3.12 4.30
C THR A 492 -24.42 -4.49 3.87
N THR A 493 -24.71 -4.66 2.58
CA THR A 493 -24.99 -5.98 2.00
C THR A 493 -23.83 -6.96 2.12
N ARG A 494 -22.63 -6.46 2.45
CA ARG A 494 -21.38 -7.22 2.61
C ARG A 494 -21.11 -7.69 4.03
N ASP A 495 -21.94 -7.27 4.99
CA ASP A 495 -21.88 -7.67 6.40
C ASP A 495 -22.89 -8.80 6.69
N PRO A 496 -22.54 -10.07 6.40
CA PRO A 496 -23.51 -11.17 6.52
C PRO A 496 -23.97 -11.41 7.97
N ASP A 497 -23.09 -11.22 8.95
CA ASP A 497 -23.40 -11.53 10.35
C ASP A 497 -24.42 -10.54 10.94
N TYR A 498 -24.26 -9.25 10.69
CA TYR A 498 -25.23 -8.23 11.12
C TYR A 498 -26.56 -8.33 10.39
N ASN A 499 -26.52 -8.61 9.09
CA ASN A 499 -27.72 -8.82 8.29
C ASN A 499 -28.58 -9.97 8.81
N LEU A 500 -27.97 -11.07 9.24
CA LEU A 500 -28.69 -12.22 9.76
C LEU A 500 -29.43 -11.86 11.06
N TYR A 501 -28.80 -11.16 12.00
CA TYR A 501 -29.42 -10.78 13.27
C TYR A 501 -30.61 -9.84 13.08
N LEU A 502 -30.49 -8.80 12.27
CA LEU A 502 -31.56 -7.83 12.02
C LEU A 502 -32.65 -8.39 11.10
N ARG A 503 -32.26 -9.16 10.09
CA ARG A 503 -33.17 -9.77 9.12
C ARG A 503 -34.08 -10.82 9.74
N ASP A 504 -33.56 -11.58 10.70
CA ASP A 504 -34.31 -12.66 11.35
C ASP A 504 -35.18 -12.14 12.51
N ASP A 505 -35.05 -10.87 12.89
CA ASP A 505 -35.90 -10.25 13.92
C ASP A 505 -37.12 -9.60 13.29
N SER A 506 -38.28 -10.19 13.54
CA SER A 506 -39.59 -9.75 12.99
C SER A 506 -40.04 -8.36 13.43
N ARG A 507 -39.35 -7.74 14.40
CA ARG A 507 -39.60 -6.37 14.84
C ARG A 507 -39.11 -5.33 13.85
N PHE A 508 -38.26 -5.71 12.91
CA PHE A 508 -37.65 -4.80 11.94
C PHE A 508 -38.13 -5.08 10.52
N GLN A 509 -38.29 -4.01 9.75
CA GLN A 509 -38.35 -4.04 8.30
C GLN A 509 -37.09 -3.43 7.71
N CYS A 510 -36.77 -3.75 6.45
CA CYS A 510 -35.53 -3.35 5.81
C CYS A 510 -35.81 -2.69 4.45
N VAL A 511 -35.06 -1.60 4.21
CA VAL A 511 -35.00 -0.98 2.88
C VAL A 511 -33.52 -0.99 2.42
N GLN A 512 -33.32 -1.37 1.17
CA GLN A 512 -32.01 -1.37 0.55
C GLN A 512 -31.87 -0.19 -0.41
N ILE A 513 -30.78 0.59 -0.25
CA ILE A 513 -30.41 1.70 -1.14
C ILE A 513 -28.96 1.49 -1.54
N GLY A 514 -28.71 1.08 -2.77
CA GLY A 514 -27.38 0.66 -3.21
C GLY A 514 -26.87 -0.55 -2.41
N GLU A 515 -25.70 -0.43 -1.79
CA GLU A 515 -25.13 -1.45 -0.91
C GLU A 515 -25.54 -1.27 0.56
N MET A 516 -26.26 -0.20 0.89
CA MET A 516 -26.67 0.09 2.26
C MET A 516 -28.02 -0.54 2.57
N LEU A 517 -28.16 -1.07 3.77
CA LEU A 517 -29.38 -1.65 4.33
C LEU A 517 -29.77 -0.82 5.55
N LEU A 518 -30.99 -0.29 5.53
CA LEU A 518 -31.60 0.44 6.63
C LEU A 518 -32.69 -0.41 7.26
N TYR A 519 -32.50 -0.78 8.53
CA TYR A 519 -33.48 -1.50 9.34
C TYR A 519 -34.14 -0.54 10.32
N PHE A 520 -35.46 -0.63 10.41
CA PHE A 520 -36.28 0.18 11.30
C PHE A 520 -37.56 -0.61 11.70
N ASP A 521 -38.31 -0.09 12.68
CA ASP A 521 -39.50 -0.73 13.24
C ASP A 521 -40.46 -1.21 12.15
N ALA A 522 -40.87 -2.48 12.20
CA ALA A 522 -41.78 -3.10 11.26
C ALA A 522 -43.19 -2.47 11.28
N ASP A 523 -43.59 -1.87 12.41
CA ASP A 523 -44.88 -1.21 12.58
C ASP A 523 -44.87 0.25 12.07
N LEU A 524 -43.70 0.79 11.74
CA LEU A 524 -43.55 2.15 11.24
C LEU A 524 -43.93 2.23 9.75
N SER A 525 -44.95 3.00 9.45
CA SER A 525 -45.34 3.30 8.05
C SER A 525 -44.53 4.49 7.55
N VAL A 526 -43.59 4.25 6.66
CA VAL A 526 -42.68 5.27 6.11
C VAL A 526 -42.95 5.44 4.62
N ASP A 527 -43.16 6.67 4.19
CA ASP A 527 -43.19 7.02 2.76
C ASP A 527 -41.80 7.52 2.35
N LEU A 528 -41.02 6.58 1.85
CA LEU A 528 -39.66 6.90 1.39
C LEU A 528 -39.77 7.58 0.03
N ALA A 529 -39.45 8.84 -0.02
CA ALA A 529 -39.30 9.58 -1.28
C ALA A 529 -37.97 9.17 -1.95
N PHE A 530 -38.06 8.31 -2.98
CA PHE A 530 -36.94 8.00 -3.88
C PHE A 530 -36.94 8.96 -5.06
#